data_d33f09b713ea8be2e1498223d060ebf3
#
_entry.id   d33f09b713ea8be2e1498223d060ebf3
#
_cell.length_a   1.000
_cell.length_b   1.000
_cell.length_c   1.000
_cell.angle_alpha   90.00
_cell.angle_beta   90.00
_cell.angle_gamma   90.00
#
_symmetry.space_group_name_H-M   'P 1'
#
loop_
_entity.id
_entity.type
_entity.pdbx_description
1 polymer ?
#
loop_
_entity_poly.entity_id
_entity_poly.type
_entity_poly.pdbx_seq_one_letter_code
_entity_poly.pdbx_strand_id
1 'polypeptide(L)'
;MYIAFQKNTGSFIDNLISYFTKSKIIHCELVTVKSTKDNKFFGYSSYLGKGVRCGWIDINDNWVILPLNKTQFKDIKAQDIKDFYAKTEGKKYDYLGCLGFVFGNPDDPKRYFCSEWCAEALGIENPSKISPAKLYDLIVSEVNEVKE
;
A
#
# COMPACT_ATOMS: atom_id res chain seq x y z
N MET A 1 -2.72 -9.38 10.86
CA MET A 1 -2.54 -8.16 10.05
C MET A 1 -2.57 -8.54 8.58
N TYR A 2 -3.01 -7.63 7.71
CA TYR A 2 -3.15 -7.88 6.27
C TYR A 2 -2.61 -6.69 5.49
N ILE A 3 -2.34 -6.91 4.21
CA ILE A 3 -2.18 -5.85 3.22
C ILE A 3 -3.28 -5.98 2.18
N ALA A 4 -3.91 -4.86 1.81
CA ALA A 4 -4.98 -4.80 0.83
C ALA A 4 -4.47 -4.07 -0.42
N PHE A 5 -4.76 -4.62 -1.59
CA PHE A 5 -4.39 -4.06 -2.88
C PHE A 5 -5.64 -3.75 -3.70
N GLN A 6 -5.73 -2.55 -4.21
CA GLN A 6 -6.85 -2.12 -5.05
C GLN A 6 -6.49 -2.28 -6.53
N LYS A 7 -7.39 -2.91 -7.27
CA LYS A 7 -7.34 -3.00 -8.72
C LYS A 7 -7.87 -1.71 -9.34
N ASN A 8 -7.46 -1.46 -10.58
CA ASN A 8 -7.99 -0.36 -11.40
C ASN A 8 -9.53 -0.42 -11.45
N THR A 9 -10.19 0.66 -11.09
CA THR A 9 -11.65 0.80 -11.08
C THR A 9 -12.20 1.43 -12.37
N GLY A 10 -11.32 1.82 -13.29
CA GLY A 10 -11.70 2.45 -14.55
C GLY A 10 -11.77 3.98 -14.52
N SER A 11 -11.45 4.62 -13.37
CA SER A 11 -11.35 6.07 -13.32
C SER A 11 -10.20 6.59 -14.21
N PHE A 12 -10.25 7.86 -14.61
CA PHE A 12 -9.18 8.46 -15.42
C PHE A 12 -7.81 8.36 -14.73
N ILE A 13 -7.76 8.65 -13.44
CA ILE A 13 -6.51 8.60 -12.64
C ILE A 13 -6.01 7.15 -12.51
N ASP A 14 -6.91 6.20 -12.24
CA ASP A 14 -6.57 4.78 -12.15
C ASP A 14 -5.99 4.24 -13.45
N ASN A 15 -6.59 4.63 -14.58
CA ASN A 15 -6.11 4.27 -15.91
C ASN A 15 -4.72 4.87 -16.19
N LEU A 16 -4.48 6.10 -15.74
CA LEU A 16 -3.18 6.77 -15.88
C LEU A 16 -2.11 6.04 -15.06
N ILE A 17 -2.37 5.73 -13.79
CA ILE A 17 -1.47 4.97 -12.93
C ILE A 17 -1.21 3.59 -13.54
N SER A 18 -2.26 2.89 -13.93
CA SER A 18 -2.20 1.56 -14.54
C SER A 18 -1.37 1.54 -15.84
N TYR A 19 -1.50 2.57 -16.66
CA TYR A 19 -0.72 2.73 -17.89
C TYR A 19 0.77 2.90 -17.59
N PHE A 20 1.13 3.79 -16.67
CA PHE A 20 2.54 4.05 -16.32
C PHE A 20 3.18 2.88 -15.57
N THR A 21 2.45 2.22 -14.68
CA THR A 21 2.97 1.09 -13.91
C THR A 21 2.86 -0.24 -14.66
N LYS A 22 2.20 -0.27 -15.81
CA LYS A 22 1.87 -1.48 -16.60
C LYS A 22 1.20 -2.57 -15.75
N SER A 23 0.38 -2.16 -14.78
CA SER A 23 -0.28 -3.05 -13.82
C SER A 23 -1.73 -2.66 -13.59
N LYS A 24 -2.54 -3.65 -13.23
CA LYS A 24 -3.91 -3.44 -12.75
C LYS A 24 -3.97 -3.05 -11.27
N ILE A 25 -2.89 -3.23 -10.52
CA ILE A 25 -2.81 -2.86 -9.10
C ILE A 25 -2.37 -1.39 -9.03
N ILE A 26 -3.21 -0.54 -8.44
CA ILE A 26 -3.06 0.92 -8.44
C ILE A 26 -2.88 1.52 -7.07
N HIS A 27 -3.26 0.80 -6.01
CA HIS A 27 -3.21 1.29 -4.64
C HIS A 27 -3.01 0.13 -3.66
N CYS A 28 -2.45 0.42 -2.48
CA CYS A 28 -2.34 -0.53 -1.39
C CYS A 28 -2.48 0.14 -0.02
N GLU A 29 -2.94 -0.62 0.97
CA GLU A 29 -3.10 -0.22 2.36
C GLU A 29 -2.70 -1.33 3.32
N LEU A 30 -2.02 -0.99 4.42
CA LEU A 30 -1.83 -1.90 5.54
C LEU A 30 -3.09 -1.91 6.40
N VAL A 31 -3.62 -3.09 6.69
CA VAL A 31 -4.91 -3.29 7.35
C VAL A 31 -4.73 -4.01 8.67
N THR A 32 -5.22 -3.40 9.74
CA THR A 32 -4.99 -3.88 11.12
C THR A 32 -6.23 -4.52 11.76
N VAL A 33 -7.41 -4.03 11.44
CA VAL A 33 -8.68 -4.46 12.06
C VAL A 33 -9.73 -4.66 10.98
N LYS A 34 -10.50 -5.75 11.12
CA LYS A 34 -11.71 -6.01 10.33
C LYS A 34 -12.92 -5.65 11.17
N SER A 35 -13.88 -4.94 10.59
CA SER A 35 -15.18 -4.70 11.21
C SER A 35 -15.96 -6.00 11.39
N THR A 36 -16.66 -6.11 12.52
CA THR A 36 -17.52 -7.27 12.80
C THR A 36 -18.94 -7.11 12.24
N LYS A 37 -19.28 -5.92 11.75
CA LYS A 37 -20.66 -5.58 11.33
C LYS A 37 -20.83 -5.45 9.82
N ASP A 38 -19.75 -5.07 9.13
CA ASP A 38 -19.76 -4.80 7.70
C ASP A 38 -18.43 -5.23 7.06
N ASN A 39 -18.33 -5.12 5.73
CA ASN A 39 -17.13 -5.53 5.01
C ASN A 39 -16.07 -4.42 4.99
N LYS A 40 -15.86 -3.75 6.13
CA LYS A 40 -14.87 -2.69 6.27
C LYS A 40 -13.64 -3.16 7.02
N PHE A 41 -12.51 -2.57 6.64
CA PHE A 41 -11.23 -2.76 7.30
C PHE A 41 -10.63 -1.42 7.67
N PHE A 42 -9.93 -1.37 8.79
CA PHE A 42 -9.21 -0.16 9.19
C PHE A 42 -7.82 -0.17 8.57
N GLY A 43 -7.61 0.73 7.63
CA GLY A 43 -6.42 0.81 6.80
C GLY A 43 -5.56 2.03 7.10
N TYR A 44 -4.28 1.93 6.73
CA TYR A 44 -3.26 2.96 6.80
C TYR A 44 -2.52 3.01 5.47
N SER A 45 -2.40 4.19 4.88
CA SER A 45 -1.63 4.41 3.64
C SER A 45 -1.45 5.89 3.35
N SER A 46 -0.69 6.22 2.31
CA SER A 46 -0.75 7.52 1.67
C SER A 46 -1.76 7.49 0.52
N TYR A 47 -2.66 8.45 0.48
CA TYR A 47 -3.78 8.49 -0.47
C TYR A 47 -3.75 9.76 -1.33
N LEU A 48 -4.05 9.59 -2.61
CA LEU A 48 -4.10 10.66 -3.59
C LEU A 48 -5.01 11.81 -3.09
N GLY A 49 -4.48 13.04 -3.03
CA GLY A 49 -5.20 14.22 -2.56
C GLY A 49 -5.30 14.38 -1.04
N LYS A 50 -4.99 13.34 -0.25
CA LYS A 50 -5.10 13.37 1.22
C LYS A 50 -3.75 13.21 1.94
N GLY A 51 -2.76 12.59 1.29
CA GLY A 51 -1.50 12.23 1.93
C GLY A 51 -1.63 11.03 2.87
N VAL A 52 -0.70 10.93 3.84
CA VAL A 52 -0.69 9.85 4.83
C VAL A 52 -1.89 9.98 5.76
N ARG A 53 -2.72 8.95 5.77
CA ARG A 53 -3.97 8.92 6.53
C ARG A 53 -4.30 7.51 7.02
N CYS A 54 -5.18 7.39 7.99
CA CYS A 54 -5.84 6.14 8.38
C CYS A 54 -7.36 6.28 8.32
N GLY A 55 -8.07 5.17 8.29
CA GLY A 55 -9.54 5.16 8.31
C GLY A 55 -10.14 3.82 7.85
N TRP A 56 -11.45 3.75 7.99
CA TRP A 56 -12.22 2.61 7.51
C TRP A 56 -12.32 2.64 5.99
N ILE A 57 -12.00 1.53 5.35
CA ILE A 57 -12.12 1.32 3.90
C ILE A 57 -13.15 0.23 3.61
N ASP A 58 -13.98 0.45 2.61
CA ASP A 58 -14.92 -0.55 2.10
C ASP A 58 -14.18 -1.50 1.16
N ILE A 59 -14.18 -2.77 1.49
CA ILE A 59 -13.57 -3.82 0.67
C ILE A 59 -14.64 -4.45 -0.21
N ASN A 60 -14.45 -4.36 -1.51
CA ASN A 60 -15.31 -4.96 -2.55
C ASN A 60 -14.46 -5.81 -3.51
N ASP A 61 -15.05 -6.27 -4.61
CA ASP A 61 -14.42 -7.16 -5.59
C ASP A 61 -13.17 -6.55 -6.30
N ASN A 62 -12.99 -5.23 -6.17
CA ASN A 62 -11.80 -4.56 -6.69
C ASN A 62 -10.61 -4.63 -5.73
N TRP A 63 -10.74 -5.27 -4.57
CA TRP A 63 -9.66 -5.42 -3.62
C TRP A 63 -9.19 -6.87 -3.51
N VAL A 64 -7.88 -7.03 -3.33
CA VAL A 64 -7.24 -8.29 -2.93
C VAL A 64 -6.63 -8.11 -1.56
N ILE A 65 -7.01 -8.97 -0.60
CA ILE A 65 -6.47 -8.92 0.76
C ILE A 65 -5.55 -10.12 0.97
N LEU A 66 -4.32 -9.87 1.36
CA LEU A 66 -3.31 -10.89 1.61
C LEU A 66 -2.87 -10.85 3.07
N PRO A 67 -2.75 -12.02 3.73
CA PRO A 67 -2.32 -12.12 5.11
C PRO A 67 -0.79 -11.94 5.22
N LEU A 68 -0.34 -11.07 6.11
CA LEU A 68 1.09 -10.85 6.36
C LEU A 68 1.72 -11.90 7.31
N ASN A 69 0.90 -12.64 8.06
CA ASN A 69 1.39 -13.70 8.95
C ASN A 69 1.96 -14.93 8.23
N LYS A 70 1.85 -14.97 6.91
CA LYS A 70 2.43 -16.01 6.03
C LYS A 70 3.59 -15.48 5.19
N THR A 71 4.20 -14.39 5.57
CA THR A 71 5.29 -13.74 4.86
C THR A 71 6.45 -13.48 5.82
N GLN A 72 7.57 -12.98 5.29
CA GLN A 72 8.69 -12.50 6.10
C GLN A 72 8.29 -11.39 7.09
N PHE A 73 7.14 -10.73 6.86
CA PHE A 73 6.60 -9.67 7.71
C PHE A 73 5.70 -10.17 8.84
N LYS A 74 5.71 -11.47 9.14
CA LYS A 74 4.84 -12.12 10.14
C LYS A 74 4.98 -11.55 11.56
N ASP A 75 6.16 -11.03 11.89
CA ASP A 75 6.48 -10.51 13.22
C ASP A 75 6.10 -9.03 13.41
N ILE A 76 5.74 -8.32 12.32
CA ILE A 76 5.27 -6.95 12.39
C ILE A 76 3.87 -6.90 13.01
N LYS A 77 3.72 -6.09 14.05
CA LYS A 77 2.48 -5.95 14.82
C LYS A 77 1.68 -4.74 14.36
N ALA A 78 0.38 -4.76 14.65
CA ALA A 78 -0.48 -3.60 14.39
C ALA A 78 0.00 -2.33 15.13
N GLN A 79 0.69 -2.48 16.28
CA GLN A 79 1.25 -1.36 17.01
C GLN A 79 2.39 -0.70 16.26
N ASP A 80 3.26 -1.47 15.61
CA ASP A 80 4.40 -0.95 14.83
C ASP A 80 3.88 -0.05 13.68
N ILE A 81 2.78 -0.47 13.03
CA ILE A 81 2.14 0.32 11.98
C ILE A 81 1.52 1.61 12.53
N LYS A 82 0.89 1.55 13.71
CA LYS A 82 0.34 2.74 14.38
C LYS A 82 1.42 3.73 14.77
N ASP A 83 2.54 3.23 15.27
CA ASP A 83 3.68 4.06 15.69
C ASP A 83 4.36 4.72 14.48
N PHE A 84 4.49 3.99 13.37
CA PHE A 84 4.97 4.55 12.11
C PHE A 84 4.00 5.59 11.55
N TYR A 85 2.71 5.29 11.57
CA TYR A 85 1.66 6.24 11.17
C TYR A 85 1.74 7.54 11.98
N ALA A 86 1.84 7.46 13.30
CA ALA A 86 1.93 8.63 14.17
C ALA A 86 3.11 9.56 13.84
N LYS A 87 4.22 8.99 13.33
CA LYS A 87 5.40 9.75 12.88
C LYS A 87 5.23 10.39 11.50
N THR A 88 4.32 9.88 10.69
CA THR A 88 4.18 10.26 9.26
C THR A 88 2.81 10.85 8.92
N GLU A 89 1.87 10.89 9.88
CA GLU A 89 0.53 11.42 9.70
C GLU A 89 0.56 12.82 9.09
N GLY A 90 -0.29 13.04 8.08
CA GLY A 90 -0.44 14.31 7.40
C GLY A 90 0.68 14.67 6.42
N LYS A 91 1.73 13.84 6.25
CA LYS A 91 2.67 14.03 5.15
C LYS A 91 1.93 13.95 3.82
N LYS A 92 2.31 14.80 2.88
CA LYS A 92 1.60 14.96 1.60
C LYS A 92 1.78 13.75 0.70
N TYR A 93 0.85 13.58 -0.25
CA TYR A 93 1.00 12.57 -1.29
C TYR A 93 2.10 12.97 -2.28
N ASP A 94 2.96 12.03 -2.64
CA ASP A 94 4.02 12.24 -3.63
C ASP A 94 3.51 11.90 -5.04
N TYR A 95 3.00 12.92 -5.71
CA TYR A 95 2.55 12.81 -7.10
C TYR A 95 3.70 12.55 -8.08
N LEU A 96 4.85 13.19 -7.83
CA LEU A 96 6.01 13.10 -8.71
C LEU A 96 6.72 11.76 -8.51
N GLY A 97 6.84 11.28 -7.26
CA GLY A 97 7.39 9.96 -6.94
C GLY A 97 6.54 8.84 -7.53
N CYS A 98 5.21 8.97 -7.47
CA CYS A 98 4.30 8.00 -8.10
C CYS A 98 4.50 7.90 -9.63
N LEU A 99 4.81 9.02 -10.30
CA LEU A 99 5.17 9.06 -11.72
C LEU A 99 6.66 8.78 -11.95
N GLY A 100 7.49 8.90 -10.92
CA GLY A 100 8.95 8.76 -10.96
C GLY A 100 9.44 7.35 -11.28
N PHE A 101 8.57 6.34 -11.17
CA PHE A 101 8.82 5.01 -11.75
C PHE A 101 9.14 5.08 -13.26
N VAL A 102 8.73 6.17 -13.90
CA VAL A 102 8.97 6.41 -15.33
C VAL A 102 10.12 7.41 -15.55
N PHE A 103 10.34 8.36 -14.65
CA PHE A 103 11.22 9.52 -14.87
C PHE A 103 12.39 9.64 -13.87
N GLY A 104 12.49 8.73 -12.88
CA GLY A 104 13.65 8.71 -11.95
C GLY A 104 13.73 9.92 -11.01
N ASN A 105 12.61 10.36 -10.46
CA ASN A 105 12.56 11.52 -9.57
C ASN A 105 13.25 11.26 -8.22
N PRO A 106 13.88 12.28 -7.61
CA PRO A 106 14.48 12.18 -6.30
C PRO A 106 13.41 11.96 -5.21
N ASP A 107 13.78 11.13 -4.26
CA ASP A 107 13.03 10.83 -3.02
C ASP A 107 12.75 12.12 -2.24
N ASP A 108 11.48 12.43 -1.92
CA ASP A 108 11.12 13.56 -1.06
C ASP A 108 10.65 13.02 0.31
N PRO A 109 11.48 13.13 1.37
CA PRO A 109 11.15 12.58 2.69
C PRO A 109 9.93 13.22 3.36
N LYS A 110 9.35 14.26 2.76
CA LYS A 110 8.13 14.95 3.23
C LYS A 110 6.86 14.43 2.58
N ARG A 111 6.97 13.50 1.66
CA ARG A 111 5.86 12.98 0.85
C ARG A 111 5.96 11.48 0.75
N TYR A 112 4.83 10.84 0.53
CA TYR A 112 4.73 9.40 0.26
C TYR A 112 3.68 9.13 -0.81
N PHE A 113 3.95 8.19 -1.70
CA PHE A 113 2.87 7.48 -2.39
C PHE A 113 2.50 6.18 -1.63
N CYS A 114 1.40 5.53 -2.00
CA CYS A 114 0.81 4.46 -1.19
C CYS A 114 1.77 3.28 -0.92
N SER A 115 2.39 2.74 -1.95
CA SER A 115 3.28 1.58 -1.80
C SER A 115 4.62 1.92 -1.16
N GLU A 116 5.13 3.13 -1.33
CA GLU A 116 6.31 3.62 -0.61
C GLU A 116 6.05 3.63 0.90
N TRP A 117 4.93 4.23 1.32
CA TRP A 117 4.55 4.27 2.74
C TRP A 117 4.39 2.87 3.33
N CYS A 118 3.67 1.98 2.60
CA CYS A 118 3.49 0.60 3.03
C CYS A 118 4.82 -0.17 3.10
N ALA A 119 5.69 -0.01 2.09
CA ALA A 119 6.99 -0.68 2.05
C ALA A 119 7.90 -0.23 3.19
N GLU A 120 7.95 1.08 3.47
CA GLU A 120 8.75 1.61 4.59
C GLU A 120 8.21 1.13 5.94
N ALA A 121 6.88 1.13 6.12
CA ALA A 121 6.23 0.59 7.32
C ALA A 121 6.51 -0.90 7.55
N LEU A 122 6.75 -1.66 6.47
CA LEU A 122 7.15 -3.07 6.50
C LEU A 122 8.67 -3.28 6.62
N GLY A 123 9.47 -2.20 6.62
CA GLY A 123 10.93 -2.30 6.69
C GLY A 123 11.60 -2.77 5.39
N ILE A 124 10.93 -2.62 4.25
CA ILE A 124 11.49 -2.97 2.94
C ILE A 124 12.52 -1.90 2.54
N GLU A 125 13.69 -2.36 2.09
CA GLU A 125 14.75 -1.47 1.60
C GLU A 125 14.34 -0.73 0.32
N ASN A 126 14.80 0.53 0.20
CA ASN A 126 14.51 1.41 -0.94
C ASN A 126 13.00 1.54 -1.25
N PRO A 127 12.16 1.91 -0.27
CA PRO A 127 10.70 1.90 -0.40
C PRO A 127 10.19 2.79 -1.55
N SER A 128 10.87 3.89 -1.87
CA SER A 128 10.54 4.79 -2.98
C SER A 128 10.64 4.14 -4.37
N LYS A 129 11.30 2.98 -4.48
CA LYS A 129 11.40 2.20 -5.73
C LYS A 129 10.37 1.06 -5.82
N ILE A 130 9.48 0.96 -4.83
CA ILE A 130 8.49 -0.12 -4.75
C ILE A 130 7.14 0.39 -5.24
N SER A 131 6.75 0.01 -6.45
CA SER A 131 5.40 0.29 -6.96
C SER A 131 4.34 -0.60 -6.29
N PRO A 132 3.04 -0.24 -6.35
CA PRO A 132 1.97 -1.11 -5.86
C PRO A 132 2.02 -2.51 -6.47
N ALA A 133 2.34 -2.63 -7.75
CA ALA A 133 2.50 -3.90 -8.45
C ALA A 133 3.67 -4.73 -7.90
N LYS A 134 4.85 -4.12 -7.74
CA LYS A 134 6.02 -4.80 -7.17
C LYS A 134 5.76 -5.30 -5.76
N LEU A 135 5.10 -4.48 -4.93
CA LEU A 135 4.76 -4.88 -3.57
C LEU A 135 3.74 -6.03 -3.58
N TYR A 136 2.77 -6.00 -4.49
CA TYR A 136 1.80 -7.08 -4.69
C TYR A 136 2.51 -8.39 -5.07
N ASP A 137 3.37 -8.36 -6.07
CA ASP A 137 4.10 -9.54 -6.56
C ASP A 137 4.99 -10.14 -5.46
N LEU A 138 5.68 -9.29 -4.68
CA LEU A 138 6.48 -9.72 -3.55
C LEU A 138 5.63 -10.47 -2.51
N ILE A 139 4.51 -9.90 -2.08
CA ILE A 139 3.66 -10.51 -1.06
C ILE A 139 3.00 -11.79 -1.58
N VAL A 140 2.55 -11.82 -2.83
CA VAL A 140 1.92 -13.01 -3.45
C VAL A 140 2.91 -14.16 -3.54
N SER A 141 4.16 -13.91 -3.97
CA SER A 141 5.18 -14.96 -4.04
C SER A 141 5.40 -15.62 -2.69
N GLU A 142 5.58 -14.84 -1.63
CA GLU A 142 5.79 -15.34 -0.28
C GLU A 142 4.58 -16.11 0.28
N VAL A 143 3.35 -15.62 0.06
CA VAL A 143 2.13 -16.32 0.49
C VAL A 143 1.96 -17.66 -0.20
N ASN A 144 2.40 -17.79 -1.46
CA ASN A 144 2.29 -19.03 -2.24
C ASN A 144 3.40 -20.03 -1.86
N GLU A 145 4.61 -19.59 -1.57
CA GLU A 145 5.72 -20.46 -1.11
C GLU A 145 5.40 -21.21 0.18
N VAL A 146 4.58 -20.64 1.05
CA VAL A 146 4.16 -21.28 2.32
C VAL A 146 3.07 -22.37 2.11
N LYS A 147 2.52 -22.52 0.89
CA LYS A 147 1.50 -23.53 0.58
C LYS A 147 2.07 -24.87 0.10
N GLU A 148 3.37 -24.95 -0.19
CA GLU A 148 4.09 -26.17 -0.53
C GLU A 148 4.76 -26.76 0.72
#